data_833a3ce21343e3a486186dc35b2e9f8e
#
_entry.id   833a3ce21343e3a486186dc35b2e9f8e
#
_cell.length_a   1.000
_cell.length_b   1.000
_cell.length_c   1.000
_cell.angle_alpha   90.00
_cell.angle_beta   90.00
_cell.angle_gamma   90.00
#
_symmetry.space_group_name_H-M   'P 1'
#
loop_
_entity.id
_entity.type
_entity.pdbx_description
1 polymer ?
#
loop_
_entity_poly.entity_id
_entity_poly.type
_entity_poly.pdbx_seq_one_letter_code
_entity_poly.pdbx_strand_id
1 'polypeptide(L)'
;MRVIAGAAKGRRLQVPRGRTVRPSGAKWRESAFGIVEHRMPIADARVLDLYAGSGALGIEALSRGARSVVAVEQDRETARVLARNASACGLEEKLEVLVEPVVAALGRLAGRRFDLVLLDPPYESGDIAAVLAKLDSKDLVAPSGLVVVEHGRRDVVTAPPSLSIELERRYGDSLLTLLRQRPGSVEIPVNVAS
;
A
#
# COMPACT_ATOMS: atom_id res chain seq x y z
N MET A 1 -14.53 -10.09 -7.36
CA MET A 1 -13.20 -9.61 -7.77
C MET A 1 -12.26 -10.81 -7.92
N ARG A 2 -11.11 -10.70 -8.62
CA ARG A 2 -10.16 -11.82 -8.78
C ARG A 2 -8.73 -11.32 -8.62
N VAL A 3 -7.82 -12.23 -8.21
CA VAL A 3 -6.37 -12.03 -8.27
C VAL A 3 -5.93 -12.03 -9.73
N ILE A 4 -5.04 -11.08 -10.10
CA ILE A 4 -4.68 -10.80 -11.51
C ILE A 4 -3.48 -11.63 -11.94
N ALA A 5 -2.45 -11.73 -11.11
CA ALA A 5 -1.20 -12.39 -11.45
C ALA A 5 -0.62 -13.21 -10.27
N GLY A 6 0.46 -13.93 -10.53
CA GLY A 6 1.20 -14.69 -9.53
C GLY A 6 0.58 -16.02 -9.14
N ALA A 7 0.99 -16.57 -7.99
CA ALA A 7 0.66 -17.92 -7.52
C ALA A 7 -0.84 -18.17 -7.31
N ALA A 8 -1.60 -17.12 -6.92
CA ALA A 8 -3.04 -17.20 -6.71
C ALA A 8 -3.86 -16.65 -7.89
N LYS A 9 -3.27 -16.47 -9.07
CA LYS A 9 -3.96 -15.93 -10.27
C LYS A 9 -5.31 -16.61 -10.51
N GLY A 10 -6.34 -15.79 -10.77
CA GLY A 10 -7.70 -16.24 -11.07
C GLY A 10 -8.57 -16.58 -9.86
N ARG A 11 -7.99 -16.73 -8.64
CA ARG A 11 -8.76 -16.96 -7.41
C ARG A 11 -9.75 -15.82 -7.18
N ARG A 12 -10.98 -16.18 -6.81
CA ARG A 12 -12.05 -15.20 -6.50
C ARG A 12 -11.86 -14.65 -5.10
N LEU A 13 -11.93 -13.32 -4.99
CA LEU A 13 -11.97 -12.61 -3.71
C LEU A 13 -13.41 -12.17 -3.43
N GLN A 14 -13.86 -12.45 -2.21
CA GLN A 14 -15.14 -11.96 -1.69
C GLN A 14 -15.05 -10.45 -1.45
N VAL A 15 -16.18 -9.78 -1.58
CA VAL A 15 -16.32 -8.35 -1.30
C VAL A 15 -17.26 -8.20 -0.10
N PRO A 16 -16.97 -7.31 0.85
CA PRO A 16 -17.85 -7.05 1.98
C PRO A 16 -19.25 -6.63 1.51
N ARG A 17 -20.30 -7.03 2.25
CA ARG A 17 -21.68 -6.64 1.95
C ARG A 17 -21.80 -5.11 1.98
N GLY A 18 -22.53 -4.55 1.02
CA GLY A 18 -22.77 -3.10 0.94
C GLY A 18 -21.65 -2.28 0.32
N ARG A 19 -20.50 -2.87 -0.03
CA ARG A 19 -19.45 -2.18 -0.81
C ARG A 19 -19.54 -2.57 -2.29
N THR A 20 -19.72 -1.58 -3.14
CA THR A 20 -19.73 -1.78 -4.61
C THR A 20 -18.30 -1.86 -5.11
N VAL A 21 -17.95 -2.91 -5.84
CA VAL A 21 -16.65 -2.97 -6.54
C VAL A 21 -16.72 -2.00 -7.71
N ARG A 22 -15.83 -1.00 -7.71
CA ARG A 22 -15.74 -0.06 -8.85
C ARG A 22 -15.33 -0.82 -10.11
N PRO A 23 -16.01 -0.61 -11.26
CA PRO A 23 -15.65 -1.26 -12.53
C PRO A 23 -14.20 -0.99 -12.95
N SER A 24 -13.66 0.19 -12.60
CA SER A 24 -12.27 0.60 -12.87
C SER A 24 -11.23 -0.07 -11.97
N GLY A 25 -11.63 -0.60 -10.81
CA GLY A 25 -10.70 -1.09 -9.79
C GLY A 25 -9.78 -2.24 -10.24
N ALA A 26 -10.22 -3.10 -11.18
CA ALA A 26 -9.36 -4.16 -11.71
C ALA A 26 -8.28 -3.60 -12.64
N LYS A 27 -8.62 -2.68 -13.54
CA LYS A 27 -7.69 -2.03 -14.47
C LYS A 27 -6.68 -1.15 -13.72
N TRP A 28 -7.17 -0.42 -12.73
CA TRP A 28 -6.31 0.39 -11.87
C TRP A 28 -5.27 -0.49 -11.17
N ARG A 29 -5.73 -1.57 -10.49
CA ARG A 29 -4.86 -2.49 -9.76
C ARG A 29 -3.81 -3.14 -10.68
N GLU A 30 -4.21 -3.64 -11.85
CA GLU A 30 -3.30 -4.19 -12.86
C GLU A 30 -2.23 -3.17 -13.27
N SER A 31 -2.66 -1.94 -13.55
CA SER A 31 -1.75 -0.86 -13.92
C SER A 31 -0.83 -0.46 -12.78
N ALA A 32 -1.34 -0.34 -11.55
CA ALA A 32 -0.55 0.00 -10.38
C ALA A 32 0.59 -1.02 -10.17
N PHE A 33 0.26 -2.31 -10.19
CA PHE A 33 1.28 -3.36 -10.05
C PHE A 33 2.25 -3.40 -11.24
N GLY A 34 1.80 -3.17 -12.47
CA GLY A 34 2.68 -3.05 -13.63
C GLY A 34 3.66 -1.87 -13.51
N ILE A 35 3.21 -0.74 -12.98
CA ILE A 35 4.06 0.43 -12.70
C ILE A 35 5.09 0.11 -11.61
N VAL A 36 4.68 -0.58 -10.54
CA VAL A 36 5.57 -0.97 -9.44
C VAL A 36 6.65 -1.94 -9.93
N GLU A 37 6.27 -3.00 -10.66
CA GLU A 37 7.21 -4.02 -11.15
C GLU A 37 8.29 -3.46 -12.08
N HIS A 38 8.02 -2.37 -12.79
CA HIS A 38 9.03 -1.65 -13.59
C HIS A 38 10.02 -0.85 -12.73
N ARG A 39 9.77 -0.65 -11.44
CA ARG A 39 10.55 0.22 -10.56
C ARG A 39 11.23 -0.51 -9.42
N MET A 40 10.65 -1.62 -8.99
CA MET A 40 11.19 -2.49 -7.96
C MET A 40 10.64 -3.91 -8.10
N PRO A 41 11.39 -4.95 -7.72
CA PRO A 41 10.84 -6.30 -7.62
C PRO A 41 9.82 -6.36 -6.49
N ILE A 42 8.66 -7.00 -6.74
CA ILE A 42 7.68 -7.30 -5.68
C ILE A 42 8.08 -8.56 -4.92
N ALA A 43 8.79 -9.48 -5.58
CA ALA A 43 9.33 -10.66 -4.94
C ALA A 43 10.19 -10.28 -3.72
N ASP A 44 9.95 -10.96 -2.61
CA ASP A 44 10.58 -10.73 -1.30
C ASP A 44 10.33 -9.36 -0.65
N ALA A 45 9.50 -8.50 -1.24
CA ALA A 45 9.15 -7.20 -0.67
C ALA A 45 8.29 -7.35 0.60
N ARG A 46 8.53 -6.49 1.59
CA ARG A 46 7.66 -6.26 2.73
C ARG A 46 6.65 -5.19 2.34
N VAL A 47 5.38 -5.50 2.41
CA VAL A 47 4.31 -4.63 1.91
C VAL A 47 3.43 -4.16 3.06
N LEU A 48 3.04 -2.89 3.04
CA LEU A 48 2.03 -2.31 3.92
C LEU A 48 0.81 -1.93 3.07
N ASP A 49 -0.35 -2.53 3.36
CA ASP A 49 -1.62 -2.28 2.67
C ASP A 49 -2.54 -1.50 3.62
N LEU A 50 -2.66 -0.21 3.39
CA LEU A 50 -3.47 0.71 4.20
C LEU A 50 -4.86 0.90 3.59
N TYR A 51 -5.88 0.90 4.44
CA TYR A 51 -7.29 0.83 4.05
C TYR A 51 -7.59 -0.43 3.23
N ALA A 52 -7.05 -1.57 3.68
CA ALA A 52 -6.93 -2.80 2.90
C ALA A 52 -8.26 -3.37 2.38
N GLY A 53 -9.39 -3.04 3.01
CA GLY A 53 -10.68 -3.49 2.57
C GLY A 53 -10.79 -5.01 2.52
N SER A 54 -11.12 -5.55 1.36
CA SER A 54 -11.17 -7.00 1.12
C SER A 54 -9.80 -7.66 0.95
N GLY A 55 -8.70 -6.90 1.04
CA GLY A 55 -7.32 -7.36 0.86
C GLY A 55 -6.87 -7.45 -0.60
N ALA A 56 -7.58 -6.80 -1.51
CA ALA A 56 -7.32 -6.96 -2.94
C ALA A 56 -5.91 -6.57 -3.37
N LEU A 57 -5.32 -5.54 -2.76
CA LEU A 57 -3.97 -5.08 -3.05
C LEU A 57 -2.92 -5.94 -2.35
N GLY A 58 -3.06 -6.16 -1.05
CA GLY A 58 -2.12 -6.99 -0.28
C GLY A 58 -2.06 -8.43 -0.78
N ILE A 59 -3.21 -9.06 -1.07
CA ILE A 59 -3.26 -10.42 -1.63
C ILE A 59 -2.65 -10.48 -3.04
N GLU A 60 -2.85 -9.45 -3.86
CA GLU A 60 -2.19 -9.35 -5.17
C GLU A 60 -0.67 -9.28 -5.02
N ALA A 61 -0.15 -8.47 -4.06
CA ALA A 61 1.27 -8.39 -3.76
C ALA A 61 1.83 -9.74 -3.31
N LEU A 62 1.17 -10.44 -2.37
CA LEU A 62 1.56 -11.78 -1.94
C LEU A 62 1.56 -12.78 -3.09
N SER A 63 0.54 -12.73 -3.94
CA SER A 63 0.44 -13.59 -5.12
C SER A 63 1.60 -13.39 -6.10
N ARG A 64 2.13 -12.17 -6.20
CA ARG A 64 3.30 -11.80 -7.00
C ARG A 64 4.63 -12.08 -6.30
N GLY A 65 4.62 -12.71 -5.12
CA GLY A 65 5.81 -13.17 -4.43
C GLY A 65 6.30 -12.24 -3.32
N ALA A 66 5.53 -11.25 -2.87
CA ALA A 66 5.90 -10.48 -1.69
C ALA A 66 6.20 -11.40 -0.50
N ARG A 67 7.20 -11.02 0.31
CA ARG A 67 7.61 -11.79 1.50
C ARG A 67 6.51 -11.80 2.55
N SER A 68 5.95 -10.64 2.82
CA SER A 68 4.90 -10.45 3.81
C SER A 68 4.07 -9.21 3.52
N VAL A 69 2.84 -9.22 4.01
CA VAL A 69 1.94 -8.05 3.99
C VAL A 69 1.45 -7.78 5.40
N VAL A 70 1.50 -6.51 5.79
CA VAL A 70 0.71 -5.98 6.90
C VAL A 70 -0.47 -5.24 6.30
N ALA A 71 -1.68 -5.70 6.57
CA ALA A 71 -2.92 -5.09 6.08
C ALA A 71 -3.64 -4.38 7.23
N VAL A 72 -3.96 -3.11 7.05
CA VAL A 72 -4.67 -2.30 8.04
C VAL A 72 -6.09 -2.03 7.55
N GLU A 73 -7.07 -2.51 8.31
CA GLU A 73 -8.50 -2.29 8.05
C GLU A 73 -9.22 -2.05 9.38
N GLN A 74 -9.94 -0.94 9.51
CA GLN A 74 -10.59 -0.60 10.77
C GLN A 74 -11.91 -1.35 11.03
N ASP A 75 -12.61 -1.75 9.96
CA ASP A 75 -13.87 -2.46 10.07
C ASP A 75 -13.66 -3.96 10.28
N ARG A 76 -14.14 -4.48 11.43
CA ARG A 76 -13.94 -5.88 11.82
C ARG A 76 -14.53 -6.88 10.84
N GLU A 77 -15.70 -6.60 10.27
CA GLU A 77 -16.35 -7.51 9.34
C GLU A 77 -15.59 -7.55 8.01
N THR A 78 -15.12 -6.40 7.54
CA THR A 78 -14.27 -6.28 6.35
C THR A 78 -12.94 -7.01 6.57
N ALA A 79 -12.29 -6.86 7.72
CA ALA A 79 -11.06 -7.56 8.08
C ALA A 79 -11.25 -9.10 8.11
N ARG A 80 -12.42 -9.58 8.57
CA ARG A 80 -12.76 -11.02 8.48
C ARG A 80 -12.89 -11.50 7.04
N VAL A 81 -13.44 -10.67 6.13
CA VAL A 81 -13.50 -10.98 4.69
C VAL A 81 -12.09 -11.06 4.11
N LEU A 82 -11.22 -10.10 4.47
CA LEU A 82 -9.81 -10.09 4.07
C LEU A 82 -9.10 -11.38 4.49
N ALA A 83 -9.21 -11.77 5.75
CA ALA A 83 -8.58 -12.99 6.27
C ALA A 83 -9.08 -14.25 5.53
N ARG A 84 -10.40 -14.37 5.28
CA ARG A 84 -10.97 -15.46 4.46
C ARG A 84 -10.45 -15.47 3.04
N ASN A 85 -10.29 -14.30 2.41
CA ASN A 85 -9.74 -14.18 1.07
C ASN A 85 -8.28 -14.65 1.01
N ALA A 86 -7.47 -14.27 1.99
CA ALA A 86 -6.07 -14.71 2.07
C ALA A 86 -5.98 -16.24 2.22
N SER A 87 -6.78 -16.82 3.13
CA SER A 87 -6.83 -18.27 3.33
C SER A 87 -7.33 -19.01 2.08
N ALA A 88 -8.35 -18.51 1.39
CA ALA A 88 -8.81 -19.07 0.12
C ALA A 88 -7.73 -19.04 -0.99
N CYS A 89 -6.72 -18.18 -0.84
CA CYS A 89 -5.57 -18.11 -1.73
C CYS A 89 -4.36 -18.90 -1.23
N GLY A 90 -4.36 -19.44 0.01
CA GLY A 90 -3.24 -20.11 0.66
C GLY A 90 -2.10 -19.14 1.01
N LEU A 91 -2.45 -17.92 1.41
CA LEU A 91 -1.50 -16.81 1.65
C LEU A 91 -1.58 -16.26 3.09
N GLU A 92 -2.38 -16.89 3.96
CA GLU A 92 -2.68 -16.43 5.31
C GLU A 92 -1.43 -16.33 6.21
N GLU A 93 -0.47 -17.23 6.07
CA GLU A 93 0.76 -17.23 6.87
C GLU A 93 1.68 -16.03 6.60
N LYS A 94 1.51 -15.39 5.43
CA LYS A 94 2.30 -14.22 5.02
C LYS A 94 1.57 -12.90 5.24
N LEU A 95 0.37 -12.96 5.85
CA LEU A 95 -0.50 -11.81 6.04
C LEU A 95 -0.74 -11.55 7.54
N GLU A 96 -0.34 -10.37 8.00
CA GLU A 96 -0.72 -9.82 9.29
C GLU A 96 -1.88 -8.83 9.10
N VAL A 97 -2.99 -8.99 9.82
CA VAL A 97 -4.14 -8.09 9.75
C VAL A 97 -4.24 -7.27 11.03
N LEU A 98 -4.16 -5.96 10.92
CA LEU A 98 -4.36 -5.01 12.02
C LEU A 98 -5.76 -4.41 11.90
N VAL A 99 -6.61 -4.68 12.93
CA VAL A 99 -8.00 -4.21 12.93
C VAL A 99 -8.10 -2.95 13.77
N GLU A 100 -7.70 -1.81 13.17
CA GLU A 100 -7.64 -0.51 13.82
C GLU A 100 -7.57 0.63 12.80
N PRO A 101 -7.82 1.89 13.20
CA PRO A 101 -7.64 3.05 12.32
C PRO A 101 -6.19 3.17 11.82
N VAL A 102 -6.01 3.55 10.55
CA VAL A 102 -4.70 3.64 9.89
C VAL A 102 -3.69 4.47 10.69
N VAL A 103 -4.08 5.66 11.17
CA VAL A 103 -3.19 6.55 11.91
C VAL A 103 -2.68 5.92 13.21
N ALA A 104 -3.51 5.10 13.90
CA ALA A 104 -3.12 4.36 15.09
C ALA A 104 -2.14 3.24 14.74
N ALA A 105 -2.46 2.45 13.70
CA ALA A 105 -1.61 1.36 13.21
C ALA A 105 -0.20 1.86 12.84
N LEU A 106 -0.08 2.98 12.14
CA LEU A 106 1.21 3.57 11.78
C LEU A 106 2.05 3.94 13.02
N GLY A 107 1.41 4.36 14.11
CA GLY A 107 2.09 4.59 15.39
C GLY A 107 2.68 3.31 15.96
N ARG A 108 1.94 2.20 15.91
CA ARG A 108 2.34 0.88 16.43
C ARG A 108 3.39 0.19 15.56
N LEU A 109 3.43 0.52 14.27
CA LEU A 109 4.39 -0.03 13.32
C LEU A 109 5.75 0.69 13.35
N ALA A 110 5.95 1.69 14.22
CA ALA A 110 7.23 2.39 14.36
C ALA A 110 8.40 1.39 14.53
N GLY A 111 9.51 1.64 13.82
CA GLY A 111 10.67 0.74 13.77
C GLY A 111 10.58 -0.38 12.72
N ARG A 112 9.44 -0.59 12.07
CA ARG A 112 9.33 -1.46 10.89
C ARG A 112 9.54 -0.63 9.63
N ARG A 113 10.05 -1.27 8.56
CA ARG A 113 10.21 -0.62 7.25
C ARG A 113 9.62 -1.50 6.17
N PHE A 114 8.91 -0.85 5.25
CA PHE A 114 8.23 -1.50 4.14
C PHE A 114 8.83 -1.05 2.81
N ASP A 115 9.02 -2.00 1.93
CA ASP A 115 9.58 -1.77 0.60
C ASP A 115 8.51 -1.21 -0.35
N LEU A 116 7.23 -1.56 -0.10
CA LEU A 116 6.06 -1.05 -0.82
C LEU A 116 4.94 -0.70 0.15
N VAL A 117 4.40 0.51 0.05
CA VAL A 117 3.20 0.95 0.76
C VAL A 117 2.08 1.18 -0.27
N LEU A 118 0.93 0.57 -0.04
CA LEU A 118 -0.27 0.71 -0.84
C LEU A 118 -1.31 1.48 -0.04
N LEU A 119 -1.92 2.49 -0.63
CA LEU A 119 -2.85 3.41 0.02
C LEU A 119 -4.07 3.63 -0.88
N ASP A 120 -5.23 3.08 -0.50
CA ASP A 120 -6.52 3.26 -1.19
C ASP A 120 -7.59 3.76 -0.19
N PRO A 121 -7.47 5.02 0.29
CA PRO A 121 -8.40 5.58 1.25
C PRO A 121 -9.78 5.80 0.62
N PRO A 122 -10.86 5.90 1.42
CA PRO A 122 -12.14 6.38 0.94
C PRO A 122 -11.99 7.81 0.39
N TYR A 123 -12.64 8.11 -0.74
CA TYR A 123 -12.54 9.42 -1.36
C TYR A 123 -12.98 10.55 -0.42
N GLU A 124 -12.34 11.70 -0.56
CA GLU A 124 -12.62 12.92 0.22
C GLU A 124 -12.46 12.70 1.74
N SER A 125 -11.72 11.68 2.18
CA SER A 125 -11.46 11.46 3.61
C SER A 125 -10.57 12.53 4.23
N GLY A 126 -9.81 13.27 3.41
CA GLY A 126 -8.84 14.25 3.87
C GLY A 126 -7.60 13.65 4.57
N ASP A 127 -7.51 12.33 4.69
CA ASP A 127 -6.50 11.65 5.52
C ASP A 127 -5.15 11.44 4.84
N ILE A 128 -5.08 11.59 3.51
CA ILE A 128 -3.86 11.25 2.73
C ILE A 128 -2.64 12.01 3.25
N ALA A 129 -2.75 13.31 3.43
CA ALA A 129 -1.63 14.14 3.91
C ALA A 129 -1.17 13.71 5.31
N ALA A 130 -2.11 13.43 6.23
CA ALA A 130 -1.81 12.97 7.58
C ALA A 130 -1.13 11.58 7.58
N VAL A 131 -1.60 10.68 6.72
CA VAL A 131 -1.01 9.33 6.56
C VAL A 131 0.41 9.43 6.00
N LEU A 132 0.63 10.22 4.94
CA LEU A 132 1.95 10.42 4.35
C LEU A 132 2.93 11.06 5.34
N ALA A 133 2.50 12.08 6.09
CA ALA A 133 3.30 12.69 7.15
C ALA A 133 3.65 11.68 8.26
N LYS A 134 2.72 10.76 8.58
CA LYS A 134 2.96 9.73 9.60
C LYS A 134 3.92 8.66 9.09
N LEU A 135 3.83 8.24 7.83
CA LEU A 135 4.79 7.33 7.19
C LEU A 135 6.20 7.90 7.25
N ASP A 136 6.36 9.19 6.94
CA ASP A 136 7.60 9.94 7.00
C ASP A 136 8.14 10.02 8.44
N SER A 137 7.37 10.57 9.37
CA SER A 137 7.81 10.80 10.76
C SER A 137 8.09 9.51 11.55
N LYS A 138 7.62 8.35 11.09
CA LYS A 138 7.87 7.03 11.69
C LYS A 138 8.89 6.20 10.92
N ASP A 139 9.47 6.76 9.84
CA ASP A 139 10.47 6.10 9.00
C ASP A 139 10.00 4.70 8.51
N LEU A 140 8.72 4.65 8.07
CA LEU A 140 8.08 3.38 7.72
C LEU A 140 8.35 2.93 6.28
N VAL A 141 8.86 3.81 5.42
CA VAL A 141 9.23 3.48 4.04
C VAL A 141 10.71 3.15 4.00
N ALA A 142 11.05 1.98 3.47
CA ALA A 142 12.44 1.55 3.32
C ALA A 142 13.20 2.47 2.35
N PRO A 143 14.53 2.58 2.44
CA PRO A 143 15.34 3.30 1.44
C PRO A 143 14.99 2.83 0.02
N SER A 144 14.73 3.77 -0.89
CA SER A 144 14.24 3.51 -2.26
C SER A 144 12.87 2.84 -2.35
N GLY A 145 12.17 2.65 -1.24
CA GLY A 145 10.82 2.10 -1.19
C GLY A 145 9.81 2.99 -1.90
N LEU A 146 8.69 2.39 -2.29
CA LEU A 146 7.62 3.05 -3.03
C LEU A 146 6.35 3.19 -2.18
N VAL A 147 5.64 4.31 -2.38
CA VAL A 147 4.28 4.53 -1.88
C VAL A 147 3.37 4.74 -3.08
N VAL A 148 2.33 3.93 -3.20
CA VAL A 148 1.30 4.02 -4.24
C VAL A 148 0.01 4.50 -3.60
N VAL A 149 -0.50 5.62 -4.06
CA VAL A 149 -1.74 6.24 -3.55
C VAL A 149 -2.80 6.22 -4.64
N GLU A 150 -3.94 5.58 -4.38
CA GLU A 150 -5.17 5.83 -5.14
C GLU A 150 -5.94 6.98 -4.47
N HIS A 151 -6.37 7.96 -5.26
CA HIS A 151 -7.14 9.08 -4.72
C HIS A 151 -8.10 9.67 -5.75
N GLY A 152 -9.06 10.46 -5.28
CA GLY A 152 -10.00 11.16 -6.13
C GLY A 152 -9.35 12.37 -6.80
N ARG A 153 -10.01 12.90 -7.84
CA ARG A 153 -9.51 14.08 -8.60
C ARG A 153 -9.44 15.38 -7.77
N ARG A 154 -10.16 15.42 -6.65
CA ARG A 154 -10.19 16.60 -5.75
C ARG A 154 -9.21 16.49 -4.61
N ASP A 155 -8.69 15.29 -4.36
CA ASP A 155 -7.70 15.06 -3.33
C ASP A 155 -6.33 15.55 -3.81
N VAL A 156 -5.59 16.20 -2.92
CA VAL A 156 -4.24 16.68 -3.21
C VAL A 156 -3.24 15.81 -2.46
N VAL A 157 -2.32 15.21 -3.21
CA VAL A 157 -1.20 14.45 -2.64
C VAL A 157 0.00 15.37 -2.50
N THR A 158 0.35 15.72 -1.26
CA THR A 158 1.55 16.49 -0.95
C THR A 158 2.61 15.55 -0.41
N ALA A 159 3.77 15.48 -1.08
CA ALA A 159 4.87 14.65 -0.64
C ALA A 159 5.53 15.26 0.61
N PRO A 160 5.71 14.48 1.69
CA PRO A 160 6.50 14.91 2.85
C PRO A 160 7.99 14.96 2.49
N PRO A 161 8.86 15.54 3.36
CA PRO A 161 10.27 15.82 3.04
C PRO A 161 11.07 14.62 2.54
N SER A 162 10.85 13.41 3.11
CA SER A 162 11.61 12.22 2.73
C SER A 162 11.10 11.55 1.44
N LEU A 163 9.92 11.92 0.94
CA LEU A 163 9.34 11.36 -0.26
C LEU A 163 9.41 12.33 -1.45
N SER A 164 9.39 11.80 -2.66
CA SER A 164 9.25 12.58 -3.89
C SER A 164 8.21 11.94 -4.79
N ILE A 165 7.34 12.76 -5.40
CA ILE A 165 6.40 12.28 -6.42
C ILE A 165 7.20 11.95 -7.68
N GLU A 166 7.09 10.70 -8.16
CA GLU A 166 7.71 10.23 -9.40
C GLU A 166 6.74 10.19 -10.57
N LEU A 167 5.48 9.92 -10.28
CA LEU A 167 4.46 9.73 -11.31
C LEU A 167 3.10 10.07 -10.78
N GLU A 168 2.29 10.72 -11.61
CA GLU A 168 0.85 10.80 -11.45
C GLU A 168 0.16 10.31 -12.72
N ARG A 169 -0.83 9.43 -12.58
CA ARG A 169 -1.61 8.89 -13.69
C ARG A 169 -3.09 8.88 -13.40
N ARG A 170 -3.88 9.27 -14.40
CA ARG A 170 -5.35 9.27 -14.31
C ARG A 170 -5.94 7.96 -14.82
N TYR A 171 -6.92 7.44 -14.06
CA TYR A 171 -7.74 6.27 -14.40
C TYR A 171 -9.22 6.60 -14.18
N GLY A 172 -9.88 7.13 -15.21
CA GLY A 172 -11.26 7.60 -15.09
C GLY A 172 -11.38 8.75 -14.09
N ASP A 173 -12.07 8.51 -12.98
CA ASP A 173 -12.26 9.49 -11.91
C ASP A 173 -11.24 9.37 -10.76
N SER A 174 -10.36 8.38 -10.82
CA SER A 174 -9.25 8.20 -9.87
C SER A 174 -7.93 8.69 -10.45
N LEU A 175 -7.01 9.05 -9.56
CA LEU A 175 -5.60 9.23 -9.85
C LEU A 175 -4.78 8.19 -9.09
N LEU A 176 -3.67 7.78 -9.69
CA LEU A 176 -2.60 7.05 -9.04
C LEU A 176 -1.41 8.00 -8.91
N THR A 177 -1.00 8.25 -7.68
CA THR A 177 0.26 8.94 -7.41
C THR A 177 1.27 7.96 -6.85
N LEU A 178 2.44 7.90 -7.46
CA LEU A 178 3.58 7.11 -7.01
C LEU A 178 4.61 8.03 -6.38
N LEU A 179 4.97 7.73 -5.13
CA LEU A 179 6.05 8.42 -4.44
C LEU A 179 7.19 7.45 -4.16
N ARG A 180 8.42 7.97 -4.16
CA ARG A 180 9.63 7.22 -3.79
C ARG A 180 10.27 7.83 -2.56
N GLN A 181 10.76 6.94 -1.68
CA GLN A 181 11.63 7.32 -0.57
C GLN A 181 12.94 7.85 -1.15
N ARG A 182 13.29 9.08 -0.78
CA ARG A 182 14.59 9.67 -1.17
C ARG A 182 15.71 8.85 -0.55
N PRO A 183 16.86 8.67 -1.25
CA PRO A 183 18.04 8.15 -0.62
C PRO A 183 18.33 9.02 0.61
N GLY A 184 18.51 8.41 1.78
CA GLY A 184 18.88 9.15 2.98
C GLY A 184 20.13 10.00 2.67
N SER A 185 20.13 11.27 3.07
CA SER A 185 21.34 12.06 3.07
C SER A 185 22.34 11.31 3.93
N VAL A 186 23.36 10.73 3.33
CA VAL A 186 24.52 10.23 4.06
C VAL A 186 25.12 11.49 4.66
N GLU A 187 24.92 11.73 5.96
CA GLU A 187 25.74 12.67 6.67
C GLU A 187 27.18 12.15 6.57
N ILE A 188 27.93 12.69 5.62
CA ILE A 188 29.37 12.49 5.58
C ILE A 188 29.86 13.24 6.83
N PRO A 189 30.40 12.55 7.83
CA PRO A 189 30.99 13.25 8.99
C PRO A 189 32.07 14.16 8.44
N VAL A 190 31.88 15.48 8.54
CA VAL A 190 32.91 16.45 8.25
C VAL A 190 33.94 16.26 9.33
N ASN A 191 35.01 15.54 9.02
CA ASN A 191 36.16 15.40 9.88
C ASN A 191 36.89 16.75 9.88
N VAL A 192 36.53 17.62 10.84
CA VAL A 192 37.26 18.85 11.10
C VAL A 192 38.54 18.43 11.79
N ALA A 193 39.59 18.16 11.01
CA ALA A 193 40.94 18.04 11.52
C ALA A 193 41.39 19.43 12.01
N SER A 194 41.60 19.53 13.30
CA SER A 194 42.26 20.65 13.98
C SER A 194 43.78 20.53 13.82
#